data_397d7267bacebf1b44f066802ba78dc2
#
_entry.id   397d7267bacebf1b44f066802ba78dc2
#
_cell.length_a   1.000
_cell.length_b   1.000
_cell.length_c   1.000
_cell.angle_alpha   90.00
_cell.angle_beta   90.00
_cell.angle_gamma   90.00
#
_symmetry.space_group_name_H-M   'P 1'
#
loop_
_entity.id
_entity.type
_entity.pdbx_description
1 polymer ?
#
loop_
_entity_poly.entity_id
_entity_poly.type
_entity_poly.pdbx_seq_one_letter_code
_entity_poly.pdbx_strand_id
1 'polypeptide(L)' 'MRPEQVLRVLELTDSFNLHREAIFIPLTTEENGSVTVHTDGRLRIVCPSSVPFDEWLSDLRARLEKMDLSTVG' A
#
# COMPACT_ATOMS: atom_id res chain seq x y z
N MET A 1 -4.27 11.28 4.04
CA MET A 1 -4.74 9.99 4.59
C MET A 1 -4.80 10.08 6.10
N ARG A 2 -5.83 9.55 6.71
CA ARG A 2 -6.00 9.57 8.16
C ARG A 2 -5.18 8.45 8.82
N PRO A 3 -4.77 8.62 10.10
CA PRO A 3 -4.00 7.59 10.80
C PRO A 3 -4.68 6.21 10.83
N GLU A 4 -5.99 6.15 11.05
CA GLU A 4 -6.73 4.88 11.06
C GLU A 4 -6.72 4.20 9.68
N GLN A 5 -6.66 4.97 8.61
CA GLN A 5 -6.55 4.42 7.26
C GLN A 5 -5.17 3.83 7.01
N VAL A 6 -4.13 4.48 7.52
CA VAL A 6 -2.76 3.94 7.45
C VAL A 6 -2.67 2.61 8.17
N LEU A 7 -3.28 2.51 9.36
CA LEU A 7 -3.30 1.25 10.11
C LEU A 7 -4.00 0.14 9.32
N ARG A 8 -5.09 0.44 8.63
CA ARG A 8 -5.78 -0.55 7.80
C ARG A 8 -4.91 -1.05 6.65
N VAL A 9 -4.17 -0.16 6.02
CA VAL A 9 -3.22 -0.56 4.96
C VAL A 9 -2.12 -1.44 5.54
N LEU A 10 -1.59 -1.08 6.71
CA LEU A 10 -0.56 -1.89 7.36
C LEU A 10 -1.08 -3.26 7.78
N GLU A 11 -2.31 -3.36 8.26
CA GLU A 11 -2.93 -4.65 8.56
C GLU A 11 -3.04 -5.53 7.31
N LEU A 12 -3.38 -4.92 6.18
CA LEU A 12 -3.44 -5.62 4.90
C LEU A 12 -2.05 -6.13 4.49
N THR A 13 -1.03 -5.28 4.56
CA THR A 13 0.34 -5.68 4.21
C THR A 13 0.89 -6.73 5.17
N ASP A 14 0.50 -6.68 6.45
CA ASP A 14 0.87 -7.72 7.42
C ASP A 14 0.33 -9.09 6.98
N SER A 15 -0.87 -9.14 6.41
CA SER A 15 -1.46 -10.39 5.93
C SER A 15 -0.68 -11.04 4.77
N PHE A 16 0.17 -10.26 4.11
CA PHE A 16 1.08 -10.74 3.07
C PHE A 16 2.48 -11.01 3.59
N ASN A 17 2.68 -11.00 4.91
CA ASN A 17 3.99 -11.19 5.54
C ASN A 17 5.02 -10.13 5.19
N LEU A 18 4.57 -8.92 4.92
CA LEU A 18 5.44 -7.80 4.63
C LEU A 18 5.80 -7.06 5.92
N HIS A 19 7.08 -6.74 6.11
CA HIS A 19 7.52 -5.95 7.25
C HIS A 19 7.06 -4.51 7.13
N ARG A 20 6.50 -3.96 8.21
CA ARG A 20 6.06 -2.56 8.24
C ARG A 20 7.18 -1.59 7.93
N GLU A 21 8.42 -1.93 8.30
CA GLU A 21 9.60 -1.10 8.02
C GLU A 21 9.88 -0.97 6.52
N ALA A 22 9.43 -1.94 5.73
CA ALA A 22 9.58 -1.92 4.28
C ALA A 22 8.43 -1.20 3.56
N ILE A 23 7.42 -0.76 4.31
CA ILE A 23 6.23 -0.11 3.73
C ILE A 23 6.31 1.39 3.97
N PHE A 24 6.18 2.16 2.89
CA PHE A 24 6.13 3.62 2.96
C PHE A 24 4.75 4.09 2.45
N ILE A 25 4.01 4.78 3.32
CA ILE A 25 2.68 5.29 3.00
C ILE A 25 2.69 6.80 3.23
N PRO A 26 2.86 7.62 2.18
CA PRO A 26 2.78 9.08 2.34
C PRO A 26 1.39 9.48 2.83
N LEU A 27 1.32 10.50 3.67
CA LEU A 27 0.05 11.05 4.13
C LEU A 27 -0.68 11.85 3.05
N THR A 28 0.04 12.24 2.01
CA THR A 28 -0.52 12.94 0.85
C THR A 28 -1.19 11.92 -0.09
N THR A 29 -2.20 12.40 -0.83
CA THR A 29 -2.88 11.59 -1.84
C THR A 29 -2.54 12.10 -3.22
N GLU A 30 -2.59 11.20 -4.22
CA GLU A 30 -2.47 11.55 -5.63
C GLU A 30 -3.76 11.14 -6.33
N GLU A 31 -4.08 11.77 -7.47
CA GLU A 31 -5.35 11.54 -8.15
C GLU A 31 -5.58 10.05 -8.44
N ASN A 32 -4.59 9.36 -8.97
CA ASN A 32 -4.71 7.95 -9.35
C ASN A 32 -4.09 7.00 -8.32
N GLY A 33 -3.38 7.54 -7.34
CA GLY A 33 -2.62 6.71 -6.42
C GLY A 33 -1.53 5.92 -7.13
N SER A 34 -0.79 5.13 -6.37
CA SER A 34 0.20 4.22 -6.95
C SER A 34 0.68 3.18 -5.94
N VAL A 35 1.17 2.06 -6.48
CA VAL A 35 1.85 1.03 -5.68
C VAL A 35 3.11 0.64 -6.44
N THR A 36 4.27 0.95 -5.87
CA THR A 36 5.55 0.70 -6.53
C THR A 36 6.54 0.04 -5.58
N VAL A 37 7.37 -0.85 -6.12
CA VAL A 37 8.47 -1.46 -5.39
C VAL A 37 9.76 -0.73 -5.80
N HIS A 38 10.46 -0.16 -4.81
CA HIS A 38 11.72 0.51 -5.04
C HIS A 38 12.87 -0.49 -5.09
N THR A 39 13.99 -0.07 -5.68
CA THR A 39 15.18 -0.91 -5.81
C THR A 39 15.80 -1.29 -4.47
N ASP A 40 15.52 -0.54 -3.41
CA ASP A 40 15.98 -0.83 -2.06
C ASP A 40 15.10 -1.84 -1.30
N GLY A 41 14.09 -2.38 -1.95
CA GLY A 41 13.18 -3.37 -1.35
C GLY A 41 11.99 -2.77 -0.61
N ARG A 42 11.81 -1.46 -0.68
CA ARG A 42 10.66 -0.79 -0.04
C ARG A 42 9.46 -0.74 -0.98
N LEU A 43 8.28 -0.92 -0.39
CA LEU A 43 7.01 -0.81 -1.10
C LEU A 43 6.40 0.55 -0.79
N ARG A 44 6.17 1.36 -1.81
CA ARG A 44 5.53 2.66 -1.68
C ARG A 44 4.07 2.54 -2.10
N ILE A 45 3.17 2.93 -1.21
CA ILE A 45 1.73 2.87 -1.44
C ILE A 45 1.15 4.28 -1.30
N VAL A 46 0.64 4.82 -2.39
CA VAL A 46 0.02 6.15 -2.42
C VAL A 46 -1.49 5.99 -2.63
N CYS A 47 -2.27 6.54 -1.70
CA CYS A 47 -3.72 6.46 -1.75
C CYS A 47 -4.26 7.40 -2.84
N PRO A 48 -5.20 6.94 -3.70
CA PRO A 48 -5.82 7.82 -4.68
C PRO A 48 -6.81 8.78 -4.00
N SER A 49 -6.91 10.00 -4.53
CA SER A 49 -7.89 10.98 -4.06
C SER A 49 -9.23 10.87 -4.79
N SER A 50 -9.27 10.17 -5.92
CA SER A 50 -10.46 10.07 -6.78
C SER A 50 -11.36 8.88 -6.46
N VAL A 51 -10.95 7.97 -5.56
CA VAL A 51 -11.65 6.72 -5.26
C VAL A 51 -11.88 6.66 -3.75
N PRO A 52 -13.07 6.19 -3.29
CA PRO A 52 -13.30 5.95 -1.87
C PRO A 52 -12.28 4.98 -1.30
N PHE A 53 -11.86 5.22 -0.07
CA PHE A 53 -10.80 4.43 0.57
C PHE A 53 -11.11 2.94 0.60
N ASP A 54 -12.33 2.56 0.96
CA ASP A 54 -12.71 1.15 1.09
C ASP A 54 -12.65 0.41 -0.26
N GLU A 55 -13.07 1.06 -1.33
CA GLU A 55 -12.96 0.49 -2.68
C GLU A 55 -11.51 0.33 -3.09
N TRP A 56 -10.70 1.35 -2.83
CA TRP A 56 -9.28 1.29 -3.14
C TRP A 56 -8.57 0.20 -2.34
N LEU A 57 -8.93 0.04 -1.07
CA LEU A 57 -8.31 -0.98 -0.22
C LEU A 57 -8.54 -2.39 -0.78
N SER A 58 -9.74 -2.66 -1.29
CA SER A 58 -10.04 -3.93 -1.96
C SER A 58 -9.21 -4.12 -3.22
N ASP A 59 -9.06 -3.06 -4.02
CA ASP A 59 -8.23 -3.08 -5.22
C ASP A 59 -6.75 -3.28 -4.87
N LEU A 60 -6.29 -2.64 -3.79
CA LEU A 60 -4.93 -2.80 -3.32
C LEU A 60 -4.63 -4.25 -2.97
N ARG A 61 -5.55 -4.91 -2.28
CA ARG A 61 -5.40 -6.31 -1.94
C ARG A 61 -5.25 -7.17 -3.21
N ALA A 62 -6.08 -6.94 -4.20
CA ALA A 62 -6.01 -7.66 -5.47
C ALA A 62 -4.67 -7.42 -6.18
N ARG A 63 -4.17 -6.19 -6.15
CA ARG A 63 -2.87 -5.85 -6.73
C ARG A 63 -1.73 -6.56 -6.02
N LEU A 64 -1.75 -6.57 -4.69
CA LEU A 64 -0.70 -7.23 -3.91
C LEU A 64 -0.69 -8.75 -4.16
N GLU A 65 -1.84 -9.36 -4.35
CA GLU A 65 -1.94 -10.78 -4.68
C GLU A 65 -1.29 -11.12 -6.04
N LYS A 66 -1.29 -10.16 -6.97
CA LYS A 66 -0.73 -10.35 -8.31
C LYS A 66 0.71 -9.90 -8.43
N MET A 67 1.20 -9.11 -7.48
CA MET A 67 2.56 -8.58 -7.52
C MET A 67 3.56 -9.61 -7.01
N ASP A 68 4.77 -9.55 -7.56
CA ASP A 68 5.90 -10.28 -7.00
C ASP A 68 6.46 -9.48 -5.82
N LEU A 69 6.18 -9.92 -4.61
CA LEU A 69 6.61 -9.26 -3.38
C LEU A 69 7.86 -9.88 -2.77
N SER A 70 8.52 -10.78 -3.48
CA SER A 70 9.70 -11.48 -2.97
C SER A 70 10.88 -10.56 -2.67
N THR A 71 10.93 -9.39 -3.32
CA THR A 71 12.00 -8.41 -3.11
C THR A 71 11.68 -7.37 -2.03
N VAL A 72 10.46 -7.39 -1.49
CA VAL A 72 10.04 -6.44 -0.46
C VAL A 72 10.46 -6.96 0.92
N GLY A 73 11.10 -6.10 1.67
CA GLY A 73 11.52 -6.43 3.03
C GLY A 73 13.00 -6.40 3.29
#